data_b2bf2b9479e9d7986475f689cc8ccd7a
#
_entry.id   b2bf2b9479e9d7986475f689cc8ccd7a
#
_cell.length_a   1.000
_cell.length_b   1.000
_cell.length_c   1.000
_cell.angle_alpha   90.00
_cell.angle_beta   90.00
_cell.angle_gamma   90.00
#
_symmetry.space_group_name_H-M   'P 1'
#
loop_
_entity.id
_entity.type
_entity.pdbx_description
1 polymer ?
#
loop_
_entity_poly.entity_id
_entity_poly.type
_entity_poly.pdbx_seq_one_letter_code
_entity_poly.pdbx_strand_id
1 'polypeptide(L)'
;MLPDYDVHITDWHNAREVPVSAGSFGFDGFVAHIAGFLRAMGPGAHVVAVCQPAVPVLAAAALMAEERDPARPRSLTLMAGPIDTRVNPTSVNELATSRPISWFEQHLISTVPWRFAGAGRRVYPGVLQLTAFLNMNMDRHVKAYADQFRHLVSGEEEAAAAHRKFYDEYLAVMDLPAEFYLETVKIVFQDHALPLGKLTVGGRLVRPDLIQDMSVLTIEAERDDICSVGQTAAALDLCSGLPAER
;
A
#
# COMPACT_ATOMS: atom_id res chain seq x y z
N MET A 1 7.63 7.24 19.19
CA MET A 1 6.25 7.70 18.90
C MET A 1 5.27 7.31 20.01
N LEU A 2 5.18 6.03 20.40
CA LEU A 2 4.18 5.58 21.40
C LEU A 2 4.13 6.35 22.74
N PRO A 3 5.25 6.86 23.29
CA PRO A 3 5.18 7.64 24.53
C PRO A 3 4.50 9.02 24.38
N ASP A 4 4.49 9.56 23.15
CA ASP A 4 4.12 10.96 22.91
C ASP A 4 2.83 11.12 22.08
N TYR A 5 2.34 10.02 21.50
CA TYR A 5 1.21 10.02 20.57
C TYR A 5 0.28 8.84 20.81
N ASP A 6 -0.99 9.07 20.61
CA ASP A 6 -1.98 8.00 20.47
C ASP A 6 -1.86 7.41 19.05
N VAL A 7 -1.34 6.19 18.97
CA VAL A 7 -1.01 5.55 17.68
C VAL A 7 -2.09 4.55 17.30
N HIS A 8 -2.70 4.77 16.14
CA HIS A 8 -3.68 3.90 15.53
C HIS A 8 -3.08 3.25 14.28
N ILE A 9 -3.28 1.95 14.12
CA ILE A 9 -2.85 1.18 12.94
C ILE A 9 -4.10 0.57 12.32
N THR A 10 -4.23 0.71 10.99
CA THR A 10 -5.35 0.07 10.27
C THR A 10 -5.18 -1.44 10.30
N ASP A 11 -6.24 -2.15 10.71
CA ASP A 11 -6.29 -3.60 10.75
C ASP A 11 -7.32 -4.09 9.71
N TRP A 12 -6.80 -4.67 8.62
CA TRP A 12 -7.60 -5.12 7.50
C TRP A 12 -7.88 -6.62 7.61
N HIS A 13 -9.13 -7.00 7.41
CA HIS A 13 -9.51 -8.41 7.37
C HIS A 13 -8.92 -9.10 6.13
N ASN A 14 -8.43 -10.32 6.32
CA ASN A 14 -8.04 -11.17 5.21
C ASN A 14 -9.25 -11.45 4.31
N ALA A 15 -9.14 -11.19 3.01
CA ALA A 15 -10.27 -11.31 2.09
C ALA A 15 -10.88 -12.72 2.07
N ARG A 16 -10.09 -13.77 2.33
CA ARG A 16 -10.61 -15.15 2.41
C ARG A 16 -11.55 -15.39 3.59
N GLU A 17 -11.52 -14.51 4.61
CA GLU A 17 -12.39 -14.62 5.78
C GLU A 17 -13.64 -13.73 5.68
N VAL A 18 -13.75 -12.92 4.62
CA VAL A 18 -14.87 -11.99 4.44
C VAL A 18 -15.93 -12.61 3.53
N PRO A 19 -17.16 -12.86 4.01
CA PRO A 19 -18.22 -13.45 3.21
C PRO A 19 -18.52 -12.65 1.92
N VAL A 20 -18.89 -13.34 0.84
CA VAL A 20 -19.27 -12.69 -0.43
C VAL A 20 -20.43 -11.71 -0.25
N SER A 21 -21.35 -12.01 0.68
CA SER A 21 -22.49 -11.15 1.02
C SER A 21 -22.10 -9.77 1.58
N ALA A 22 -20.87 -9.59 2.05
CA ALA A 22 -20.34 -8.28 2.47
C ALA A 22 -20.09 -7.32 1.28
N GLY A 23 -20.25 -7.82 0.06
CA GLY A 23 -20.05 -7.02 -1.17
C GLY A 23 -18.62 -7.03 -1.69
N SER A 24 -18.38 -6.23 -2.72
CA SER A 24 -17.07 -6.01 -3.34
C SER A 24 -16.28 -4.95 -2.58
N PHE A 25 -14.95 -5.02 -2.69
CA PHE A 25 -14.05 -4.03 -2.10
C PHE A 25 -12.95 -3.71 -3.12
N GLY A 26 -13.01 -2.52 -3.69
CA GLY A 26 -12.07 -2.01 -4.67
C GLY A 26 -11.32 -0.77 -4.19
N PHE A 27 -10.67 -0.08 -5.11
CA PHE A 27 -9.86 1.11 -4.83
C PHE A 27 -10.69 2.24 -4.19
N ASP A 28 -11.88 2.51 -4.73
CA ASP A 28 -12.79 3.53 -4.18
C ASP A 28 -13.19 3.21 -2.73
N GLY A 29 -13.49 1.94 -2.45
CA GLY A 29 -13.81 1.45 -1.12
C GLY A 29 -12.66 1.65 -0.13
N PHE A 30 -11.43 1.40 -0.57
CA PHE A 30 -10.24 1.61 0.26
C PHE A 30 -10.08 3.10 0.61
N VAL A 31 -10.18 4.01 -0.38
CA VAL A 31 -10.12 5.46 -0.15
C VAL A 31 -11.23 5.93 0.80
N ALA A 32 -12.45 5.42 0.63
CA ALA A 32 -13.57 5.75 1.50
C ALA A 32 -13.34 5.31 2.96
N HIS A 33 -12.75 4.12 3.18
CA HIS A 33 -12.40 3.66 4.52
C HIS A 33 -11.33 4.53 5.17
N ILE A 34 -10.30 4.95 4.44
CA ILE A 34 -9.28 5.88 4.95
C ILE A 34 -9.94 7.18 5.44
N ALA A 35 -10.78 7.79 4.62
CA ALA A 35 -11.52 8.99 5.02
C ALA A 35 -12.43 8.72 6.23
N GLY A 36 -13.07 7.56 6.28
CA GLY A 36 -13.89 7.11 7.43
C GLY A 36 -13.08 6.98 8.71
N PHE A 37 -11.89 6.39 8.67
CA PHE A 37 -11.00 6.28 9.82
C PHE A 37 -10.57 7.66 10.34
N LEU A 38 -10.20 8.57 9.43
CA LEU A 38 -9.82 9.94 9.79
C LEU A 38 -10.98 10.69 10.44
N ARG A 39 -12.20 10.53 9.92
CA ARG A 39 -13.41 11.11 10.53
C ARG A 39 -13.72 10.53 11.91
N ALA A 40 -13.49 9.23 12.10
CA ALA A 40 -13.67 8.59 13.40
C ALA A 40 -12.63 9.05 14.44
N MET A 41 -11.40 9.35 14.02
CA MET A 41 -10.35 9.92 14.88
C MET A 41 -10.59 11.40 15.19
N GLY A 42 -11.27 12.11 14.32
CA GLY A 42 -11.52 13.55 14.46
C GLY A 42 -10.37 14.44 14.00
N PRO A 43 -10.48 15.76 14.26
CA PRO A 43 -9.48 16.74 13.81
C PRO A 43 -8.13 16.55 14.48
N GLY A 44 -7.06 16.79 13.71
CA GLY A 44 -5.69 16.85 14.25
C GLY A 44 -4.84 15.62 13.98
N ALA A 45 -5.37 14.62 13.28
CA ALA A 45 -4.64 13.41 12.94
C ALA A 45 -3.41 13.68 12.06
N HIS A 46 -2.35 12.90 12.28
CA HIS A 46 -1.18 12.78 11.44
C HIS A 46 -1.20 11.40 10.77
N VAL A 47 -0.96 11.33 9.48
CA VAL A 47 -1.04 10.07 8.73
C VAL A 47 0.33 9.66 8.23
N VAL A 48 0.66 8.39 8.42
CA VAL A 48 1.83 7.75 7.81
C VAL A 48 1.32 6.65 6.88
N ALA A 49 1.65 6.75 5.60
CA ALA A 49 1.33 5.76 4.59
C ALA A 49 2.61 5.16 4.03
N VAL A 50 2.76 3.85 4.17
CA VAL A 50 3.95 3.12 3.73
C VAL A 50 3.60 2.31 2.49
N CYS A 51 4.40 2.45 1.42
CA CYS A 51 4.29 1.70 0.18
C CYS A 51 2.98 2.00 -0.58
N GLN A 52 2.32 0.98 -1.11
CA GLN A 52 1.12 1.09 -1.96
C GLN A 52 -0.02 1.96 -1.39
N PRO A 53 -0.34 1.96 -0.09
CA PRO A 53 -1.33 2.87 0.51
C PRO A 53 -1.08 4.36 0.32
N ALA A 54 0.11 4.79 -0.06
CA ALA A 54 0.42 6.20 -0.27
C ALA A 54 -0.51 6.87 -1.32
N VAL A 55 -0.84 6.17 -2.40
CA VAL A 55 -1.72 6.68 -3.46
C VAL A 55 -3.15 6.90 -2.96
N PRO A 56 -3.85 5.89 -2.40
CA PRO A 56 -5.21 6.10 -1.90
C PRO A 56 -5.28 7.01 -0.67
N VAL A 57 -4.23 7.10 0.15
CA VAL A 57 -4.15 8.06 1.26
C VAL A 57 -4.08 9.50 0.74
N LEU A 58 -3.22 9.75 -0.26
CA LEU A 58 -3.15 11.07 -0.89
C LEU A 58 -4.47 11.44 -1.57
N ALA A 59 -5.13 10.46 -2.21
CA ALA A 59 -6.45 10.65 -2.81
C ALA A 59 -7.51 11.00 -1.74
N ALA A 60 -7.55 10.27 -0.62
CA ALA A 60 -8.47 10.57 0.48
C ALA A 60 -8.23 11.98 1.05
N ALA A 61 -6.97 12.33 1.29
CA ALA A 61 -6.60 13.65 1.80
C ALA A 61 -7.01 14.78 0.85
N ALA A 62 -6.82 14.59 -0.47
CA ALA A 62 -7.22 15.57 -1.48
C ALA A 62 -8.75 15.77 -1.53
N LEU A 63 -9.53 14.69 -1.47
CA LEU A 63 -10.99 14.76 -1.43
C LEU A 63 -11.49 15.44 -0.14
N MET A 64 -10.88 15.12 1.00
CA MET A 64 -11.22 15.76 2.29
C MET A 64 -10.82 17.24 2.30
N ALA A 65 -9.72 17.62 1.63
CA ALA A 65 -9.32 19.01 1.46
C ALA A 65 -10.33 19.78 0.61
N GLU A 66 -10.77 19.21 -0.51
CA GLU A 66 -11.82 19.79 -1.37
C GLU A 66 -13.12 20.02 -0.60
N GLU A 67 -13.52 19.06 0.25
CA GLU A 67 -14.71 19.14 1.12
C GLU A 67 -14.51 20.10 2.31
N ARG A 68 -13.31 20.55 2.56
CA ARG A 68 -12.94 21.28 3.78
C ARG A 68 -13.32 20.49 5.05
N ASP A 69 -13.20 19.16 4.96
CA ASP A 69 -13.54 18.26 6.06
C ASP A 69 -12.67 18.61 7.29
N PRO A 70 -13.27 18.87 8.46
CA PRO A 70 -12.50 19.20 9.66
C PRO A 70 -11.61 18.06 10.16
N ALA A 71 -11.91 16.81 9.79
CA ALA A 71 -11.14 15.63 10.14
C ALA A 71 -10.00 15.33 9.12
N ARG A 72 -9.79 16.19 8.11
CA ARG A 72 -8.65 16.02 7.20
C ARG A 72 -7.34 16.03 7.98
N PRO A 73 -6.33 15.25 7.56
CA PRO A 73 -5.09 15.14 8.32
C PRO A 73 -4.32 16.48 8.37
N ARG A 74 -3.60 16.71 9.46
CA ARG A 74 -2.67 17.85 9.60
C ARG A 74 -1.38 17.63 8.84
N SER A 75 -0.94 16.39 8.75
CA SER A 75 0.24 16.02 7.97
C SER A 75 0.09 14.65 7.33
N LEU A 76 0.76 14.49 6.20
CA LEU A 76 0.93 13.25 5.47
C LEU A 76 2.42 12.90 5.43
N THR A 77 2.79 11.72 5.88
CA THR A 77 4.10 11.13 5.63
C THR A 77 3.92 9.98 4.65
N LEU A 78 4.43 10.13 3.45
CA LEU A 78 4.36 9.12 2.39
C LEU A 78 5.74 8.46 2.27
N MET A 79 5.81 7.15 2.53
CA MET A 79 7.07 6.41 2.55
C MET A 79 7.07 5.35 1.46
N ALA A 80 8.06 5.40 0.56
CA ALA A 80 8.26 4.40 -0.51
C ALA A 80 6.96 4.09 -1.27
N GLY A 81 6.18 5.13 -1.61
CA GLY A 81 4.87 5.03 -2.23
C GLY A 81 4.91 5.27 -3.74
N PRO A 82 4.21 4.46 -4.56
CA PRO A 82 4.26 4.54 -6.02
C PRO A 82 3.36 5.66 -6.55
N ILE A 83 3.66 6.91 -6.20
CA ILE A 83 2.86 8.07 -6.64
C ILE A 83 3.00 8.30 -8.14
N ASP A 84 4.23 8.28 -8.65
CA ASP A 84 4.47 8.30 -10.10
C ASP A 84 5.47 7.21 -10.51
N THR A 85 4.96 6.06 -10.89
CA THR A 85 5.78 4.90 -11.27
C THR A 85 6.47 5.02 -12.63
N ARG A 86 6.31 6.15 -13.33
CA ARG A 86 7.05 6.48 -14.56
C ARG A 86 8.44 7.04 -14.25
N VAL A 87 8.65 7.50 -13.02
CA VAL A 87 9.93 8.03 -12.56
C VAL A 87 10.83 6.86 -12.17
N ASN A 88 11.96 6.70 -12.85
CA ASN A 88 12.93 5.63 -12.61
C ASN A 88 12.25 4.25 -12.42
N PRO A 89 11.56 3.72 -13.42
CA PRO A 89 10.75 2.52 -13.27
C PRO A 89 11.58 1.31 -12.83
N THR A 90 11.05 0.56 -11.87
CA THR A 90 11.62 -0.69 -11.38
C THR A 90 11.13 -1.87 -12.19
N SER A 91 11.71 -3.06 -11.98
CA SER A 91 11.24 -4.31 -12.61
C SER A 91 9.76 -4.62 -12.29
N VAL A 92 9.28 -4.19 -11.12
CA VAL A 92 7.86 -4.32 -10.74
C VAL A 92 6.98 -3.42 -11.61
N ASN A 93 7.40 -2.18 -11.85
CA ASN A 93 6.69 -1.25 -12.72
C ASN A 93 6.69 -1.73 -14.18
N GLU A 94 7.83 -2.24 -14.66
CA GLU A 94 7.94 -2.81 -16.00
C GLU A 94 7.03 -4.04 -16.18
N LEU A 95 6.98 -4.94 -15.20
CA LEU A 95 6.06 -6.08 -15.23
C LEU A 95 4.61 -5.59 -15.33
N ALA A 96 4.22 -4.62 -14.51
CA ALA A 96 2.86 -4.10 -14.47
C ALA A 96 2.42 -3.49 -15.82
N THR A 97 3.33 -2.83 -16.54
CA THR A 97 3.06 -2.19 -17.83
C THR A 97 3.25 -3.11 -19.04
N SER A 98 4.05 -4.19 -18.91
CA SER A 98 4.33 -5.13 -20.00
C SER A 98 3.21 -6.11 -20.31
N ARG A 99 2.18 -6.20 -19.47
CA ARG A 99 1.07 -7.16 -19.59
C ARG A 99 -0.27 -6.44 -19.50
N PRO A 100 -1.28 -6.85 -20.28
CA PRO A 100 -2.63 -6.29 -20.12
C PRO A 100 -3.24 -6.74 -18.78
N ILE A 101 -4.17 -5.96 -18.24
CA ILE A 101 -4.84 -6.28 -16.96
C ILE A 101 -5.50 -7.65 -16.95
N SER A 102 -6.00 -8.12 -18.10
CA SER A 102 -6.56 -9.46 -18.25
C SER A 102 -5.55 -10.58 -17.99
N TRP A 103 -4.27 -10.34 -18.24
CA TRP A 103 -3.22 -11.31 -17.90
C TRP A 103 -3.12 -11.48 -16.38
N PHE A 104 -3.10 -10.38 -15.62
CA PHE A 104 -3.07 -10.41 -14.15
C PHE A 104 -4.31 -11.13 -13.61
N GLU A 105 -5.47 -10.83 -14.19
CA GLU A 105 -6.72 -11.47 -13.80
C GLU A 105 -6.69 -13.00 -14.02
N GLN A 106 -6.20 -13.45 -15.16
CA GLN A 106 -6.19 -14.88 -15.51
C GLN A 106 -5.13 -15.70 -14.77
N HIS A 107 -3.99 -15.09 -14.40
CA HIS A 107 -2.85 -15.83 -13.86
C HIS A 107 -2.68 -15.67 -12.34
N LEU A 108 -3.18 -14.58 -11.77
CA LEU A 108 -2.92 -14.26 -10.38
C LEU A 108 -4.18 -14.29 -9.49
N ILE A 109 -5.37 -14.25 -10.07
CA ILE A 109 -6.62 -14.29 -9.30
C ILE A 109 -7.08 -15.74 -9.12
N SER A 110 -7.44 -16.04 -7.88
CA SER A 110 -7.98 -17.34 -7.48
C SER A 110 -9.33 -17.17 -6.78
N THR A 111 -10.07 -18.28 -6.67
CA THR A 111 -11.33 -18.30 -5.91
C THR A 111 -11.10 -18.93 -4.55
N VAL A 112 -11.59 -18.28 -3.50
CA VAL A 112 -11.50 -18.77 -2.12
C VAL A 112 -12.23 -20.11 -1.97
N PRO A 113 -11.56 -21.16 -1.44
CA PRO A 113 -12.16 -22.48 -1.25
C PRO A 113 -13.30 -22.47 -0.23
N TRP A 114 -14.19 -23.46 -0.35
CA TRP A 114 -15.41 -23.60 0.46
C TRP A 114 -15.19 -23.67 1.98
N ARG A 115 -14.00 -24.02 2.45
CA ARG A 115 -13.65 -24.15 3.88
C ARG A 115 -13.45 -22.81 4.60
N PHE A 116 -13.38 -21.69 3.88
CA PHE A 116 -13.21 -20.35 4.45
C PHE A 116 -14.52 -19.57 4.40
N ALA A 117 -14.67 -18.60 5.30
CA ALA A 117 -15.88 -17.78 5.35
C ALA A 117 -16.12 -16.99 4.06
N GLY A 118 -15.06 -16.60 3.35
CA GLY A 118 -15.13 -15.91 2.05
C GLY A 118 -15.27 -16.84 0.85
N ALA A 119 -15.74 -18.08 1.02
CA ALA A 119 -15.90 -19.05 -0.06
C ALA A 119 -16.58 -18.42 -1.31
N GLY A 120 -15.98 -18.64 -2.48
CA GLY A 120 -16.45 -18.07 -3.74
C GLY A 120 -15.96 -16.66 -4.06
N ARG A 121 -15.36 -15.93 -3.10
CA ARG A 121 -14.73 -14.63 -3.33
C ARG A 121 -13.52 -14.78 -4.24
N ARG A 122 -13.36 -13.86 -5.18
CA ARG A 122 -12.16 -13.78 -6.02
C ARG A 122 -11.10 -12.97 -5.28
N VAL A 123 -9.88 -13.49 -5.22
CA VAL A 123 -8.78 -12.89 -4.46
C VAL A 123 -7.45 -12.97 -5.21
N TYR A 124 -6.56 -12.02 -4.93
CA TYR A 124 -5.13 -12.17 -5.17
C TYR A 124 -4.52 -12.84 -3.93
N PRO A 125 -4.09 -14.10 -4.02
CA PRO A 125 -3.63 -14.86 -2.86
C PRO A 125 -2.35 -14.28 -2.26
N GLY A 126 -2.31 -14.18 -0.92
CA GLY A 126 -1.12 -13.73 -0.20
C GLY A 126 0.12 -14.56 -0.47
N VAL A 127 -0.04 -15.88 -0.68
CA VAL A 127 1.08 -16.77 -1.04
C VAL A 127 1.74 -16.38 -2.38
N LEU A 128 1.00 -15.88 -3.36
CA LEU A 128 1.57 -15.41 -4.62
C LEU A 128 2.33 -14.09 -4.42
N GLN A 129 1.81 -13.19 -3.60
CA GLN A 129 2.51 -11.96 -3.22
C GLN A 129 3.84 -12.30 -2.56
N LEU A 130 3.81 -13.18 -1.56
CA LEU A 130 5.00 -13.62 -0.84
C LEU A 130 6.02 -14.26 -1.78
N THR A 131 5.57 -15.12 -2.70
CA THR A 131 6.45 -15.76 -3.69
C THR A 131 7.14 -14.72 -4.57
N ALA A 132 6.42 -13.68 -5.00
CA ALA A 132 7.00 -12.60 -5.79
C ALA A 132 8.08 -11.84 -4.99
N PHE A 133 7.81 -11.46 -3.74
CA PHE A 133 8.79 -10.78 -2.88
C PHE A 133 10.02 -11.65 -2.57
N LEU A 134 9.84 -12.93 -2.26
CA LEU A 134 10.93 -13.86 -2.03
C LEU A 134 11.83 -14.00 -3.26
N ASN A 135 11.23 -14.10 -4.45
CA ASN A 135 11.98 -14.26 -5.71
C ASN A 135 12.82 -13.02 -6.06
N MET A 136 12.41 -11.84 -5.68
CA MET A 136 13.18 -10.61 -5.93
C MET A 136 14.54 -10.60 -5.19
N ASN A 137 14.63 -11.26 -4.04
CA ASN A 137 15.82 -11.30 -3.20
C ASN A 137 16.14 -12.72 -2.68
N MET A 138 15.96 -13.73 -3.51
CA MET A 138 16.06 -15.15 -3.13
C MET A 138 17.38 -15.49 -2.44
N ASP A 139 18.50 -15.01 -2.94
CA ASP A 139 19.83 -15.28 -2.35
C ASP A 139 19.96 -14.77 -0.92
N ARG A 140 19.34 -13.61 -0.62
CA ARG A 140 19.31 -13.06 0.74
C ARG A 140 18.49 -13.93 1.68
N HIS A 141 17.35 -14.43 1.22
CA HIS A 141 16.50 -15.32 2.01
C HIS A 141 17.18 -16.68 2.25
N VAL A 142 17.77 -17.28 1.21
CA VAL A 142 18.54 -18.53 1.37
C VAL A 142 19.67 -18.36 2.37
N LYS A 143 20.41 -17.25 2.29
CA LYS A 143 21.48 -16.95 3.25
C LYS A 143 20.93 -16.78 4.66
N ALA A 144 19.84 -16.04 4.83
CA ALA A 144 19.22 -15.81 6.14
C ALA A 144 18.78 -17.11 6.82
N TYR A 145 18.19 -18.06 6.07
CA TYR A 145 17.82 -19.37 6.60
C TYR A 145 19.04 -20.24 6.90
N ALA A 146 20.11 -20.17 6.11
CA ALA A 146 21.37 -20.85 6.41
C ALA A 146 22.04 -20.29 7.67
N ASP A 147 21.99 -18.97 7.87
CA ASP A 147 22.49 -18.32 9.09
C ASP A 147 21.64 -18.72 10.30
N GLN A 148 20.31 -18.79 10.16
CA GLN A 148 19.41 -19.30 11.19
C GLN A 148 19.78 -20.72 11.64
N PHE A 149 20.05 -21.61 10.69
CA PHE A 149 20.50 -22.97 11.04
C PHE A 149 21.80 -22.93 11.86
N ARG A 150 22.77 -22.08 11.50
CA ARG A 150 24.03 -21.93 12.24
C ARG A 150 23.79 -21.41 13.67
N HIS A 151 22.96 -20.37 13.82
CA HIS A 151 22.60 -19.81 15.13
C HIS A 151 21.98 -20.87 16.04
N LEU A 152 21.07 -21.70 15.48
CA LEU A 152 20.46 -22.79 16.24
C LEU A 152 21.49 -23.86 16.67
N VAL A 153 22.41 -24.25 15.78
CA VAL A 153 23.45 -25.24 16.09
C VAL A 153 24.48 -24.71 17.09
N SER A 154 24.81 -23.41 17.02
CA SER A 154 25.77 -22.75 17.90
C SER A 154 25.17 -22.31 19.24
N GLY A 155 23.85 -22.45 19.43
CA GLY A 155 23.19 -22.04 20.68
C GLY A 155 23.04 -20.51 20.81
N GLU A 156 23.08 -19.77 19.70
CA GLU A 156 22.90 -18.31 19.67
C GLU A 156 21.40 -17.96 19.69
N GLU A 157 20.79 -18.14 20.89
CA GLU A 157 19.32 -18.05 21.03
C GLU A 157 18.74 -16.69 20.65
N GLU A 158 19.43 -15.59 20.98
CA GLU A 158 18.96 -14.22 20.65
C GLU A 158 18.91 -13.97 19.16
N ALA A 159 19.96 -14.35 18.42
CA ALA A 159 20.01 -14.23 16.97
C ALA A 159 18.94 -15.10 16.29
N ALA A 160 18.78 -16.34 16.78
CA ALA A 160 17.75 -17.24 16.29
C ALA A 160 16.32 -16.72 16.57
N ALA A 161 16.09 -16.09 17.71
CA ALA A 161 14.81 -15.47 18.06
C ALA A 161 14.52 -14.24 17.18
N ALA A 162 15.52 -13.40 16.93
CA ALA A 162 15.38 -12.23 16.04
C ALA A 162 15.01 -12.66 14.61
N HIS A 163 15.64 -13.71 14.08
CA HIS A 163 15.28 -14.27 12.77
C HIS A 163 13.83 -14.77 12.74
N ARG A 164 13.40 -15.54 13.76
CA ARG A 164 12.00 -16.02 13.82
C ARG A 164 11.03 -14.86 13.84
N LYS A 165 11.26 -13.88 14.72
CA LYS A 165 10.39 -12.69 14.82
C LYS A 165 10.27 -11.96 13.48
N PHE A 166 11.37 -11.77 12.75
CA PHE A 166 11.35 -11.14 11.43
C PHE A 166 10.52 -11.93 10.43
N TYR A 167 10.73 -13.26 10.34
CA TYR A 167 10.03 -14.08 9.36
C TYR A 167 8.57 -14.35 9.75
N ASP A 168 8.23 -14.38 11.03
CA ASP A 168 6.81 -14.46 11.46
C ASP A 168 6.01 -13.25 10.94
N GLU A 169 6.57 -12.05 10.95
CA GLU A 169 5.96 -10.84 10.39
C GLU A 169 6.03 -10.84 8.85
N TYR A 170 7.19 -11.17 8.27
CA TYR A 170 7.39 -11.16 6.82
C TYR A 170 6.47 -12.15 6.08
N LEU A 171 6.18 -13.30 6.68
CA LEU A 171 5.31 -14.33 6.13
C LEU A 171 3.82 -14.09 6.44
N ALA A 172 3.48 -13.12 7.28
CA ALA A 172 2.11 -12.79 7.65
C ALA A 172 1.42 -11.96 6.55
N VAL A 173 1.16 -12.57 5.41
CA VAL A 173 0.48 -11.95 4.27
C VAL A 173 -0.99 -12.35 4.23
N MET A 174 -1.85 -11.45 3.74
CA MET A 174 -3.27 -11.68 3.56
C MET A 174 -3.63 -11.79 2.07
N ASP A 175 -4.72 -12.48 1.78
CA ASP A 175 -5.33 -12.42 0.46
C ASP A 175 -5.99 -11.04 0.27
N LEU A 176 -5.81 -10.43 -0.90
CA LEU A 176 -6.47 -9.18 -1.24
C LEU A 176 -7.72 -9.45 -2.12
N PRO A 177 -8.79 -8.67 -2.00
CA PRO A 177 -9.88 -8.73 -2.97
C PRO A 177 -9.37 -8.53 -4.39
N ALA A 178 -9.85 -9.33 -5.34
CA ALA A 178 -9.38 -9.26 -6.73
C ALA A 178 -9.61 -7.88 -7.34
N GLU A 179 -10.74 -7.25 -7.02
CA GLU A 179 -11.11 -5.92 -7.48
C GLU A 179 -10.07 -4.91 -7.03
N PHE A 180 -9.74 -4.88 -5.74
CA PHE A 180 -8.75 -3.95 -5.18
C PHE A 180 -7.37 -4.13 -5.83
N TYR A 181 -6.92 -5.38 -5.99
CA TYR A 181 -5.63 -5.66 -6.62
C TYR A 181 -5.59 -5.21 -8.08
N LEU A 182 -6.58 -5.64 -8.88
CA LEU A 182 -6.62 -5.34 -10.32
C LEU A 182 -6.81 -3.84 -10.60
N GLU A 183 -7.68 -3.18 -9.83
CA GLU A 183 -7.87 -1.72 -9.92
C GLU A 183 -6.59 -0.98 -9.54
N THR A 184 -5.86 -1.41 -8.51
CA THR A 184 -4.59 -0.80 -8.14
C THR A 184 -3.55 -0.96 -9.24
N VAL A 185 -3.37 -2.17 -9.80
CA VAL A 185 -2.45 -2.40 -10.93
C VAL A 185 -2.82 -1.48 -12.09
N LYS A 186 -4.09 -1.41 -12.44
CA LYS A 186 -4.54 -0.59 -13.56
C LYS A 186 -4.38 0.90 -13.29
N ILE A 187 -4.93 1.41 -12.20
CA ILE A 187 -5.01 2.84 -11.88
C ILE A 187 -3.62 3.43 -11.60
N VAL A 188 -2.83 2.72 -10.80
CA VAL A 188 -1.53 3.25 -10.31
C VAL A 188 -0.41 2.97 -11.30
N PHE A 189 -0.31 1.70 -11.77
CA PHE A 189 0.86 1.26 -12.52
C PHE A 189 0.69 1.30 -14.05
N GLN A 190 -0.53 1.13 -14.57
CA GLN A 190 -0.77 1.17 -16.03
C GLN A 190 -1.26 2.52 -16.51
N ASP A 191 -2.29 3.06 -15.88
CA ASP A 191 -2.93 4.31 -16.31
C ASP A 191 -2.22 5.55 -15.72
N HIS A 192 -1.42 5.37 -14.66
CA HIS A 192 -0.76 6.46 -13.90
C HIS A 192 -1.75 7.58 -13.59
N ALA A 193 -2.96 7.20 -13.14
CA ALA A 193 -4.10 8.09 -13.15
C ALA A 193 -3.91 9.31 -12.24
N LEU A 194 -3.26 9.14 -11.06
CA LEU A 194 -3.03 10.24 -10.13
C LEU A 194 -2.05 11.29 -10.69
N PRO A 195 -0.82 10.94 -11.11
CA PRO A 195 0.12 11.94 -11.62
C PRO A 195 -0.30 12.55 -12.97
N LEU A 196 -1.20 11.90 -13.70
CA LEU A 196 -1.78 12.45 -14.93
C LEU A 196 -3.04 13.31 -14.69
N GLY A 197 -3.44 13.51 -13.42
CA GLY A 197 -4.63 14.29 -13.06
C GLY A 197 -5.94 13.64 -13.57
N LYS A 198 -5.97 12.32 -13.68
CA LYS A 198 -7.13 11.55 -14.20
C LYS A 198 -7.76 10.64 -13.15
N LEU A 199 -7.17 10.54 -11.96
CA LEU A 199 -7.71 9.69 -10.91
C LEU A 199 -9.09 10.19 -10.48
N THR A 200 -10.07 9.30 -10.52
CA THR A 200 -11.40 9.55 -9.95
C THR A 200 -11.71 8.54 -8.86
N VAL A 201 -12.39 8.98 -7.81
CA VAL A 201 -12.88 8.15 -6.71
C VAL A 201 -14.36 8.50 -6.48
N GLY A 202 -15.24 7.50 -6.56
CA GLY A 202 -16.68 7.73 -6.49
C GLY A 202 -17.20 8.69 -7.57
N GLY A 203 -16.57 8.71 -8.75
CA GLY A 203 -16.87 9.61 -9.85
C GLY A 203 -16.35 11.04 -9.68
N ARG A 204 -15.62 11.36 -8.60
CA ARG A 204 -15.04 12.68 -8.35
C ARG A 204 -13.56 12.67 -8.72
N LEU A 205 -13.11 13.70 -9.42
CA LEU A 205 -11.70 13.88 -9.77
C LEU A 205 -10.88 14.20 -8.52
N VAL A 206 -9.81 13.47 -8.31
CA VAL A 206 -8.87 13.71 -7.20
C VAL A 206 -7.95 14.88 -7.56
N ARG A 207 -7.93 15.90 -6.72
CA ARG A 207 -7.23 17.18 -6.91
C ARG A 207 -6.22 17.41 -5.78
N PRO A 208 -4.99 16.84 -5.84
CA PRO A 208 -3.98 17.07 -4.79
C PRO A 208 -3.56 18.54 -4.67
N ASP A 209 -3.70 19.32 -5.74
CA ASP A 209 -3.47 20.77 -5.76
C ASP A 209 -4.41 21.56 -4.83
N LEU A 210 -5.51 20.97 -4.38
CA LEU A 210 -6.40 21.55 -3.37
C LEU A 210 -5.93 21.34 -1.93
N ILE A 211 -4.88 20.56 -1.71
CA ILE A 211 -4.23 20.45 -0.41
C ILE A 211 -3.40 21.72 -0.17
N GLN A 212 -3.82 22.56 0.80
CA GLN A 212 -3.23 23.86 1.05
C GLN A 212 -2.73 24.07 2.49
N ASP A 213 -3.26 23.28 3.44
CA ASP A 213 -3.06 23.48 4.87
C ASP A 213 -2.53 22.23 5.61
N MET A 214 -2.09 21.21 4.87
CA MET A 214 -1.42 20.02 5.39
C MET A 214 0.09 20.12 5.21
N SER A 215 0.87 19.55 6.14
CA SER A 215 2.29 19.33 5.89
C SER A 215 2.48 17.99 5.17
N VAL A 216 3.31 17.96 4.14
CA VAL A 216 3.59 16.74 3.37
C VAL A 216 5.07 16.40 3.44
N LEU A 217 5.38 15.20 3.92
CA LEU A 217 6.72 14.62 3.96
C LEU A 217 6.78 13.39 3.08
N THR A 218 7.75 13.32 2.20
CA THR A 218 8.05 12.12 1.41
C THR A 218 9.36 11.48 1.89
N ILE A 219 9.36 10.17 2.05
CA ILE A 219 10.53 9.39 2.45
C ILE A 219 10.76 8.30 1.41
N GLU A 220 11.98 8.26 0.87
CA GLU A 220 12.39 7.29 -0.13
C GLU A 220 13.68 6.60 0.30
N ALA A 221 13.88 5.36 -0.11
CA ALA A 221 15.10 4.62 0.14
C ALA A 221 15.93 4.53 -1.16
N GLU A 222 17.21 4.90 -1.10
CA GLU A 222 18.12 4.93 -2.24
C GLU A 222 18.29 3.55 -2.92
N ARG A 223 18.09 2.46 -2.16
CA ARG A 223 18.27 1.08 -2.63
C ARG A 223 16.96 0.30 -2.60
N ASP A 224 15.85 0.96 -2.89
CA ASP A 224 14.54 0.32 -2.97
C ASP A 224 14.31 -0.24 -4.37
N ASP A 225 14.21 -1.57 -4.48
CA ASP A 225 13.99 -2.28 -5.74
C ASP A 225 12.52 -2.29 -6.18
N ILE A 226 11.61 -1.78 -5.33
CA ILE A 226 10.17 -1.79 -5.56
C ILE A 226 9.66 -0.40 -5.92
N CYS A 227 10.04 0.61 -5.13
CA CYS A 227 9.65 2.00 -5.32
C CYS A 227 10.90 2.88 -5.36
N SER A 228 11.37 3.21 -6.55
CA SER A 228 12.61 3.95 -6.72
C SER A 228 12.51 5.43 -6.33
N VAL A 229 13.66 6.04 -6.13
CA VAL A 229 13.79 7.48 -5.81
C VAL A 229 13.10 8.34 -6.88
N GLY A 230 12.29 9.29 -6.42
CA GLY A 230 11.49 10.20 -7.22
C GLY A 230 10.03 9.78 -7.37
N GLN A 231 9.70 8.50 -7.19
CA GLN A 231 8.31 8.04 -7.33
C GLN A 231 7.42 8.58 -6.23
N THR A 232 7.87 8.57 -4.97
CA THR A 232 7.11 9.12 -3.84
C THR A 232 7.18 10.64 -3.82
N ALA A 233 8.36 11.20 -4.11
CA ALA A 233 8.60 12.64 -4.13
C ALA A 233 7.71 13.40 -5.12
N ALA A 234 7.24 12.73 -6.19
CA ALA A 234 6.25 13.28 -7.13
C ALA A 234 4.98 13.81 -6.45
N ALA A 235 4.65 13.34 -5.23
CA ALA A 235 3.53 13.86 -4.45
C ALA A 235 3.66 15.36 -4.16
N LEU A 236 4.88 15.86 -3.98
CA LEU A 236 5.13 17.29 -3.68
C LEU A 236 4.76 18.18 -4.87
N ASP A 237 5.07 17.72 -6.09
CA ASP A 237 4.71 18.44 -7.32
C ASP A 237 3.19 18.44 -7.55
N LEU A 238 2.52 17.33 -7.21
CA LEU A 238 1.06 17.22 -7.32
C LEU A 238 0.34 18.12 -6.29
N CYS A 239 0.90 18.28 -5.11
CA CYS A 239 0.38 19.14 -4.05
C CYS A 239 0.78 20.61 -4.25
N SER A 240 0.69 21.11 -5.47
CA SER A 240 1.13 22.47 -5.86
C SER A 240 0.43 23.61 -5.14
N GLY A 241 -0.66 23.35 -4.43
CA GLY A 241 -1.34 24.32 -3.58
C GLY A 241 -0.68 24.56 -2.22
N LEU A 242 0.32 23.74 -1.85
CA LEU A 242 1.04 23.89 -0.60
C LEU A 242 1.97 25.11 -0.65
N PRO A 243 2.05 25.92 0.43
CA PRO A 243 3.10 26.91 0.56
C PRO A 243 4.47 26.23 0.65
N ALA A 244 5.52 26.92 0.14
CA ALA A 244 6.89 26.36 0.04
C ALA A 244 7.51 25.92 1.39
N GLU A 245 6.90 26.26 2.49
CA GLU A 245 7.35 25.96 3.85
C GLU A 245 6.68 24.71 4.46
N ARG A 246 5.85 23.99 3.69
CA ARG A 246 5.05 22.85 4.22
C ARG A 246 5.28 21.55 3.50
#